data_b2c19f050ff2dab986f925c9dcdd5430
#
_entry.id   b2c19f050ff2dab986f925c9dcdd5430
#
_cell.length_a   1.000
_cell.length_b   1.000
_cell.length_c   1.000
_cell.angle_alpha   90.00
_cell.angle_beta   90.00
_cell.angle_gamma   90.00
#
_symmetry.space_group_name_H-M   'P 1'
#
loop_
_entity.id
_entity.type
_entity.pdbx_description
1 polymer ?
#
loop_
_entity_poly.entity_id
_entity_poly.type
_entity_poly.pdbx_seq_one_letter_code
_entity_poly.pdbx_strand_id
1 'polypeptide(L)'
;RSRTIDRLILGRNVVRFVIDEAHCFSAWGQDFRVDYLYIGDFIRSIQEKKNMAEPIPVSCFTATAKQKVIEDIRSYFREKLSLEFEVFASKASRTNLHFKVLAQTDAAQKYQTLRRLLEAKSCPTIVYASRTHRATELARCLTRDGFPARAYHGRMDTREKTANQNAFIAGEFQIMVATSAFGMGVDKKDVGMVIHYDISDSLENYIQEAGRAGRNERIEAECYVLFNEDDLNKHFVLLNQTKISFKEIQQVWK
;
A
#
# COMPACT_ATOMS: atom_id res chain seq x y z
N ARG A 1 15.49 13.44 15.33
CA ARG A 1 15.84 12.14 15.90
C ARG A 1 15.50 12.15 17.39
N SER A 2 14.68 11.21 17.87
CA SER A 2 14.22 11.18 19.25
C SER A 2 15.31 10.57 20.16
N ARG A 3 15.84 11.34 21.11
CA ARG A 3 16.78 10.85 22.13
C ARG A 3 16.22 9.68 22.94
N THR A 4 14.90 9.57 23.03
CA THR A 4 14.21 8.47 23.72
C THR A 4 14.39 7.14 23.02
N ILE A 5 14.26 7.11 21.67
CA ILE A 5 14.47 5.90 20.87
C ILE A 5 15.92 5.43 20.98
N ASP A 6 16.89 6.33 20.88
CA ASP A 6 18.31 6.00 21.05
C ASP A 6 18.57 5.34 22.41
N ARG A 7 18.04 5.90 23.51
CA ARG A 7 18.17 5.31 24.85
C ARG A 7 17.58 3.92 24.97
N LEU A 8 16.37 3.73 24.42
CA LEU A 8 15.70 2.43 24.47
C LEU A 8 16.50 1.36 23.73
N ILE A 9 16.99 1.66 22.54
CA ILE A 9 17.77 0.72 21.73
C ILE A 9 19.14 0.44 22.36
N LEU A 10 19.81 1.45 22.88
CA LEU A 10 21.12 1.28 23.54
C LEU A 10 21.02 0.46 24.84
N GLY A 11 19.90 0.56 25.56
CA GLY A 11 19.63 -0.21 26.78
C GLY A 11 19.12 -1.64 26.56
N ARG A 12 18.94 -2.10 25.30
CA ARG A 12 18.42 -3.41 24.97
C ARG A 12 19.42 -4.24 24.16
N ASN A 13 19.30 -5.56 24.20
CA ASN A 13 20.05 -6.42 23.31
C ASN A 13 19.37 -6.42 21.92
N VAL A 14 20.02 -5.78 20.94
CA VAL A 14 19.52 -5.73 19.55
C VAL A 14 20.13 -6.88 18.78
N VAL A 15 19.33 -7.86 18.48
CA VAL A 15 19.77 -9.09 17.79
C VAL A 15 19.61 -9.02 16.26
N ARG A 16 18.76 -8.12 15.76
CA ARG A 16 18.50 -7.95 14.33
C ARG A 16 17.74 -6.64 14.05
N PHE A 17 18.03 -6.02 12.93
CA PHE A 17 17.14 -5.02 12.32
C PHE A 17 16.30 -5.66 11.24
N VAL A 18 14.99 -5.44 11.30
CA VAL A 18 14.04 -5.89 10.28
C VAL A 18 13.47 -4.65 9.60
N ILE A 19 13.65 -4.56 8.29
CA ILE A 19 13.22 -3.43 7.48
C ILE A 19 12.17 -3.93 6.50
N ASP A 20 10.95 -3.46 6.68
CA ASP A 20 9.84 -3.71 5.76
C ASP A 20 9.81 -2.64 4.66
N GLU A 21 9.12 -2.94 3.56
CA GLU A 21 9.03 -2.06 2.37
C GLU A 21 10.40 -1.58 1.86
N ALA A 22 11.38 -2.48 1.83
CA ALA A 22 12.76 -2.15 1.47
C ALA A 22 12.92 -1.58 0.04
N HIS A 23 11.90 -1.69 -0.83
CA HIS A 23 11.90 -1.00 -2.12
C HIS A 23 12.00 0.53 -1.99
N CYS A 24 11.67 1.10 -0.82
CA CYS A 24 11.84 2.52 -0.53
C CYS A 24 13.31 3.01 -0.54
N PHE A 25 14.30 2.11 -0.52
CA PHE A 25 15.71 2.47 -0.71
C PHE A 25 16.07 2.85 -2.14
N SER A 26 15.28 2.38 -3.12
CA SER A 26 15.59 2.56 -4.53
C SER A 26 14.79 3.71 -5.13
N ALA A 27 15.48 4.61 -5.83
CA ALA A 27 14.82 5.65 -6.65
C ALA A 27 13.98 5.05 -7.81
N TRP A 28 14.22 3.80 -8.16
CA TRP A 28 13.44 3.02 -9.12
C TRP A 28 12.31 2.22 -8.46
N GLY A 29 12.26 2.24 -7.11
CA GLY A 29 11.14 1.79 -6.31
C GLY A 29 10.00 2.81 -6.40
N GLN A 30 8.78 2.32 -6.30
CA GLN A 30 7.58 3.16 -6.45
C GLN A 30 7.43 4.23 -5.36
N ASP A 31 8.00 4.02 -4.20
CA ASP A 31 7.79 4.83 -3.00
C ASP A 31 9.13 5.21 -2.37
N PHE A 32 10.05 5.73 -3.22
CA PHE A 32 11.37 6.18 -2.76
C PHE A 32 11.22 7.17 -1.61
N ARG A 33 11.83 6.85 -0.47
CA ARG A 33 11.81 7.69 0.74
C ARG A 33 13.21 8.04 1.16
N VAL A 34 13.53 9.31 1.10
CA VAL A 34 14.84 9.83 1.52
C VAL A 34 15.19 9.40 2.95
N ASP A 35 14.20 9.30 3.84
CA ASP A 35 14.41 8.86 5.24
C ASP A 35 15.00 7.46 5.35
N TYR A 36 14.75 6.56 4.38
CA TYR A 36 15.34 5.23 4.35
C TYR A 36 16.85 5.28 4.18
N LEU A 37 17.40 6.29 3.49
CA LEU A 37 18.84 6.45 3.29
C LEU A 37 19.60 6.76 4.57
N TYR A 38 18.92 7.14 5.65
CA TYR A 38 19.53 7.35 6.96
C TYR A 38 19.55 6.09 7.84
N ILE A 39 18.87 5.02 7.46
CA ILE A 39 18.76 3.79 8.26
C ILE A 39 20.14 3.14 8.44
N GLY A 40 20.97 3.07 7.40
CA GLY A 40 22.31 2.52 7.47
C GLY A 40 23.21 3.29 8.45
N ASP A 41 23.20 4.61 8.38
CA ASP A 41 23.96 5.47 9.29
C ASP A 41 23.47 5.33 10.75
N PHE A 42 22.16 5.14 10.92
CA PHE A 42 21.56 4.86 12.22
C PHE A 42 22.06 3.53 12.81
N ILE A 43 22.01 2.45 12.02
CA ILE A 43 22.46 1.12 12.43
C ILE A 43 23.94 1.17 12.80
N ARG A 44 24.80 1.79 11.96
CA ARG A 44 26.22 1.98 12.25
C ARG A 44 26.44 2.70 13.59
N SER A 45 25.75 3.82 13.81
CA SER A 45 25.84 4.57 15.06
C SER A 45 25.45 3.75 16.30
N ILE A 46 24.49 2.82 16.18
CA ILE A 46 24.11 1.92 17.28
C ILE A 46 25.20 0.89 17.55
N GLN A 47 25.77 0.30 16.49
CA GLN A 47 26.86 -0.69 16.59
C GLN A 47 28.10 -0.07 17.27
N GLU A 48 28.51 1.12 16.86
CA GLU A 48 29.63 1.86 17.44
C GLU A 48 29.39 2.18 18.93
N LYS A 49 28.22 2.71 19.28
CA LYS A 49 27.87 3.06 20.66
C LYS A 49 27.78 1.85 21.58
N LYS A 50 27.50 0.68 21.04
CA LYS A 50 27.44 -0.60 21.76
C LYS A 50 28.78 -1.33 21.80
N ASN A 51 29.82 -0.84 21.14
CA ASN A 51 31.11 -1.52 20.97
C ASN A 51 30.96 -2.97 20.48
N MET A 52 30.08 -3.19 19.49
CA MET A 52 29.82 -4.53 18.99
C MET A 52 31.00 -5.00 18.08
N ALA A 53 31.52 -6.18 18.38
CA ALA A 53 32.58 -6.79 17.59
C ALA A 53 32.09 -7.28 16.22
N GLU A 54 30.82 -7.70 16.14
CA GLU A 54 30.18 -8.18 14.91
C GLU A 54 29.03 -7.27 14.50
N PRO A 55 28.79 -7.15 13.18
CA PRO A 55 27.65 -6.38 12.67
C PRO A 55 26.31 -6.97 13.15
N ILE A 56 25.37 -6.10 13.49
CA ILE A 56 24.00 -6.53 13.79
C ILE A 56 23.37 -7.02 12.47
N PRO A 57 22.81 -8.23 12.43
CA PRO A 57 22.15 -8.75 11.24
C PRO A 57 21.00 -7.83 10.79
N VAL A 58 20.88 -7.67 9.47
CA VAL A 58 19.79 -6.90 8.84
C VAL A 58 18.98 -7.81 7.94
N SER A 59 17.66 -7.74 8.01
CA SER A 59 16.73 -8.40 7.09
C SER A 59 15.86 -7.35 6.42
N CYS A 60 15.80 -7.40 5.09
CA CYS A 60 14.98 -6.51 4.28
C CYS A 60 13.86 -7.31 3.62
N PHE A 61 12.63 -6.81 3.74
CA PHE A 61 11.45 -7.41 3.14
C PHE A 61 10.81 -6.44 2.16
N THR A 62 10.35 -6.96 1.03
CA THR A 62 9.57 -6.19 0.06
C THR A 62 8.68 -7.13 -0.75
N ALA A 63 7.45 -6.71 -1.02
CA ALA A 63 6.51 -7.46 -1.86
C ALA A 63 6.76 -7.22 -3.36
N THR A 64 7.41 -6.12 -3.73
CA THR A 64 7.62 -5.68 -5.11
C THR A 64 9.08 -5.33 -5.33
N ALA A 65 9.87 -6.30 -5.81
CA ALA A 65 11.28 -6.07 -6.09
C ALA A 65 11.62 -6.44 -7.54
N LYS A 66 11.75 -5.42 -8.39
CA LYS A 66 12.42 -5.55 -9.69
C LYS A 66 13.91 -5.80 -9.45
N GLN A 67 14.60 -6.45 -10.39
CA GLN A 67 16.04 -6.75 -10.26
C GLN A 67 16.85 -5.51 -9.87
N LYS A 68 16.59 -4.37 -10.48
CA LYS A 68 17.27 -3.11 -10.17
C LYS A 68 17.06 -2.65 -8.72
N VAL A 69 15.87 -2.83 -8.18
CA VAL A 69 15.57 -2.50 -6.77
C VAL A 69 16.38 -3.38 -5.82
N ILE A 70 16.48 -4.67 -6.12
CA ILE A 70 17.29 -5.61 -5.33
C ILE A 70 18.77 -5.19 -5.34
N GLU A 71 19.30 -4.83 -6.51
CA GLU A 71 20.68 -4.35 -6.66
C GLU A 71 20.94 -3.06 -5.87
N ASP A 72 20.02 -2.10 -5.90
CA ASP A 72 20.14 -0.84 -5.16
C ASP A 72 20.15 -1.09 -3.64
N ILE A 73 19.28 -1.98 -3.14
CA ILE A 73 19.26 -2.36 -1.72
C ILE A 73 20.60 -3.00 -1.32
N ARG A 74 21.09 -3.98 -2.11
CA ARG A 74 22.37 -4.64 -1.84
C ARG A 74 23.53 -3.67 -1.84
N SER A 75 23.60 -2.78 -2.84
CA SER A 75 24.67 -1.77 -2.95
C SER A 75 24.64 -0.83 -1.76
N TYR A 76 23.45 -0.34 -1.37
CA TYR A 76 23.29 0.53 -0.22
C TYR A 76 23.87 -0.07 1.08
N PHE A 77 23.50 -1.32 1.40
CA PHE A 77 23.96 -1.96 2.63
C PHE A 77 25.42 -2.39 2.58
N ARG A 78 25.93 -2.74 1.40
CA ARG A 78 27.36 -2.99 1.18
C ARG A 78 28.18 -1.73 1.46
N GLU A 79 27.77 -0.59 0.89
CA GLU A 79 28.46 0.69 1.07
C GLU A 79 28.37 1.22 2.50
N LYS A 80 27.18 1.12 3.10
CA LYS A 80 26.91 1.72 4.43
C LYS A 80 27.40 0.85 5.60
N LEU A 81 27.29 -0.46 5.50
CA LEU A 81 27.50 -1.37 6.63
C LEU A 81 28.43 -2.54 6.30
N SER A 82 29.00 -2.59 5.10
CA SER A 82 29.82 -3.72 4.60
C SER A 82 29.09 -5.07 4.70
N LEU A 83 27.74 -5.06 4.53
CA LEU A 83 26.92 -6.25 4.58
C LEU A 83 26.65 -6.79 3.17
N GLU A 84 26.84 -8.10 2.99
CA GLU A 84 26.38 -8.81 1.80
C GLU A 84 25.05 -9.52 2.09
N PHE A 85 24.07 -9.30 1.21
CA PHE A 85 22.74 -9.91 1.34
C PHE A 85 22.63 -11.18 0.51
N GLU A 86 22.12 -12.22 1.14
CA GLU A 86 21.51 -13.34 0.45
C GLU A 86 20.08 -12.99 0.06
N VAL A 87 19.68 -13.33 -1.17
CA VAL A 87 18.38 -12.99 -1.72
C VAL A 87 17.49 -14.22 -1.79
N PHE A 88 16.39 -14.21 -1.08
CA PHE A 88 15.36 -15.23 -1.14
C PHE A 88 14.17 -14.67 -1.90
N ALA A 89 13.92 -15.12 -3.11
CA ALA A 89 12.78 -14.71 -3.92
C ALA A 89 11.90 -15.91 -4.21
N SER A 90 10.62 -15.81 -3.92
CA SER A 90 9.62 -16.79 -4.34
C SER A 90 8.80 -16.22 -5.50
N LYS A 91 8.46 -17.07 -6.48
CA LYS A 91 7.45 -16.73 -7.47
C LYS A 91 6.09 -16.85 -6.79
N ALA A 92 5.63 -15.79 -6.14
CA ALA A 92 4.31 -15.75 -5.55
C ALA A 92 3.26 -15.52 -6.64
N SER A 93 2.97 -16.56 -7.43
CA SER A 93 1.82 -16.55 -8.33
C SER A 93 0.58 -16.86 -7.51
N ARG A 94 -0.29 -15.87 -7.36
CA ARG A 94 -1.59 -16.01 -6.69
C ARG A 94 -2.61 -16.54 -7.71
N THR A 95 -2.72 -17.87 -7.83
CA THR A 95 -3.60 -18.54 -8.80
C THR A 95 -5.09 -18.41 -8.47
N ASN A 96 -5.39 -18.10 -7.22
CA ASN A 96 -6.75 -17.92 -6.71
C ASN A 96 -7.31 -16.49 -6.89
N LEU A 97 -6.59 -15.61 -7.60
CA LEU A 97 -7.07 -14.25 -7.92
C LEU A 97 -7.45 -14.17 -9.40
N HIS A 98 -8.69 -13.76 -9.65
CA HIS A 98 -9.24 -13.60 -11.01
C HIS A 98 -9.37 -12.11 -11.34
N PHE A 99 -8.53 -11.62 -12.24
CA PHE A 99 -8.48 -10.21 -12.63
C PHE A 99 -9.40 -9.94 -13.84
N LYS A 100 -10.24 -8.91 -13.72
CA LYS A 100 -11.19 -8.50 -14.77
C LYS A 100 -11.21 -6.97 -14.89
N VAL A 101 -11.15 -6.48 -16.13
CA VAL A 101 -11.33 -5.04 -16.44
C VAL A 101 -12.67 -4.88 -17.13
N LEU A 102 -13.53 -4.03 -16.59
CA LEU A 102 -14.86 -3.74 -17.13
C LEU A 102 -14.90 -2.29 -17.62
N ALA A 103 -14.98 -2.10 -18.94
CA ALA A 103 -15.12 -0.77 -19.52
C ALA A 103 -16.48 -0.16 -19.15
N GLN A 104 -16.48 1.12 -18.83
CA GLN A 104 -17.65 1.90 -18.43
C GLN A 104 -17.72 3.18 -19.27
N THR A 105 -18.90 3.55 -19.73
CA THR A 105 -19.10 4.76 -20.54
C THR A 105 -19.16 6.02 -19.70
N ASP A 106 -19.80 5.93 -18.52
CA ASP A 106 -20.05 7.06 -17.64
C ASP A 106 -20.13 6.66 -16.16
N ALA A 107 -20.25 7.65 -15.29
CA ALA A 107 -20.32 7.43 -13.84
C ALA A 107 -21.59 6.68 -13.39
N ALA A 108 -22.70 6.83 -14.08
CA ALA A 108 -23.96 6.16 -13.75
C ALA A 108 -23.85 4.66 -14.05
N GLN A 109 -23.34 4.30 -15.23
CA GLN A 109 -23.07 2.91 -15.60
C GLN A 109 -22.06 2.26 -14.65
N LYS A 110 -21.02 3.01 -14.27
CA LYS A 110 -19.99 2.56 -13.32
C LYS A 110 -20.60 2.19 -11.97
N TYR A 111 -21.49 3.04 -11.44
CA TYR A 111 -22.19 2.75 -10.19
C TYR A 111 -23.17 1.56 -10.32
N GLN A 112 -23.91 1.47 -11.41
CA GLN A 112 -24.80 0.33 -11.66
C GLN A 112 -24.01 -0.98 -11.77
N THR A 113 -22.84 -0.95 -12.42
CA THR A 113 -21.98 -2.13 -12.51
C THR A 113 -21.46 -2.54 -11.15
N LEU A 114 -21.02 -1.57 -10.30
CA LEU A 114 -20.63 -1.85 -8.92
C LEU A 114 -21.76 -2.56 -8.16
N ARG A 115 -22.99 -2.05 -8.22
CA ARG A 115 -24.15 -2.67 -7.56
C ARG A 115 -24.38 -4.09 -8.03
N ARG A 116 -24.38 -4.33 -9.34
CA ARG A 116 -24.56 -5.68 -9.92
C ARG A 116 -23.50 -6.67 -9.42
N LEU A 117 -22.24 -6.24 -9.31
CA LEU A 117 -21.18 -7.10 -8.78
C LEU A 117 -21.43 -7.45 -7.31
N LEU A 118 -21.85 -6.48 -6.49
CA LEU A 118 -22.16 -6.68 -5.08
C LEU A 118 -23.41 -7.56 -4.85
N GLU A 119 -24.41 -7.44 -5.72
CA GLU A 119 -25.61 -8.28 -5.73
C GLU A 119 -25.30 -9.73 -6.14
N ALA A 120 -24.43 -9.90 -7.14
CA ALA A 120 -24.08 -11.22 -7.67
C ALA A 120 -23.27 -12.08 -6.69
N LYS A 121 -22.50 -11.49 -5.79
CA LYS A 121 -21.65 -12.23 -4.86
C LYS A 121 -21.63 -11.54 -3.49
N SER A 122 -22.31 -12.15 -2.53
CA SER A 122 -22.29 -11.72 -1.12
C SER A 122 -21.03 -12.24 -0.43
N CYS A 123 -20.03 -11.39 -0.29
CA CYS A 123 -18.77 -11.70 0.39
C CYS A 123 -18.11 -10.42 0.92
N PRO A 124 -17.18 -10.51 1.88
CA PRO A 124 -16.39 -9.36 2.28
C PRO A 124 -15.68 -8.75 1.08
N THR A 125 -15.95 -7.47 0.83
CA THR A 125 -15.53 -6.75 -0.37
C THR A 125 -14.83 -5.44 0.00
N ILE A 126 -13.75 -5.13 -0.70
CA ILE A 126 -13.09 -3.83 -0.62
C ILE A 126 -13.30 -3.09 -1.94
N VAL A 127 -13.81 -1.87 -1.86
CA VAL A 127 -14.00 -0.98 -3.02
C VAL A 127 -13.03 0.18 -2.91
N TYR A 128 -12.08 0.29 -3.84
CA TYR A 128 -11.10 1.37 -3.87
C TYR A 128 -11.58 2.56 -4.68
N ALA A 129 -11.48 3.75 -4.09
CA ALA A 129 -11.76 5.04 -4.71
C ALA A 129 -10.55 5.97 -4.57
N SER A 130 -10.26 6.78 -5.58
CA SER A 130 -9.05 7.61 -5.65
C SER A 130 -9.05 8.80 -4.68
N ARG A 131 -10.24 9.26 -4.24
CA ARG A 131 -10.38 10.47 -3.41
C ARG A 131 -11.19 10.20 -2.14
N THR A 132 -10.81 10.88 -1.05
CA THR A 132 -11.44 10.72 0.27
C THR A 132 -12.94 11.03 0.24
N HIS A 133 -13.34 12.15 -0.39
CA HIS A 133 -14.75 12.54 -0.48
C HIS A 133 -15.55 11.49 -1.27
N ARG A 134 -14.96 10.91 -2.35
CA ARG A 134 -15.60 9.91 -3.18
C ARG A 134 -15.81 8.60 -2.42
N ALA A 135 -14.83 8.20 -1.60
CA ALA A 135 -14.98 7.03 -0.74
C ALA A 135 -16.15 7.20 0.25
N THR A 136 -16.27 8.37 0.89
CA THR A 136 -17.37 8.67 1.79
C THR A 136 -18.73 8.70 1.07
N GLU A 137 -18.81 9.38 -0.07
CA GLU A 137 -20.03 9.48 -0.85
C GLU A 137 -20.49 8.12 -1.37
N LEU A 138 -19.57 7.33 -1.92
CA LEU A 138 -19.87 6.00 -2.43
C LEU A 138 -20.36 5.06 -1.34
N ALA A 139 -19.72 5.07 -0.14
CA ALA A 139 -20.19 4.30 1.01
C ALA A 139 -21.61 4.71 1.43
N ARG A 140 -21.90 6.01 1.45
CA ARG A 140 -23.24 6.54 1.76
C ARG A 140 -24.28 6.10 0.72
N CYS A 141 -23.94 6.18 -0.58
CA CYS A 141 -24.84 5.75 -1.64
C CYS A 141 -25.13 4.25 -1.55
N LEU A 142 -24.12 3.42 -1.36
CA LEU A 142 -24.28 1.98 -1.18
C LEU A 142 -25.15 1.65 0.03
N THR A 143 -24.94 2.32 1.18
CA THR A 143 -25.73 2.09 2.39
C THR A 143 -27.20 2.49 2.17
N ARG A 144 -27.47 3.61 1.50
CA ARG A 144 -28.83 4.02 1.14
C ARG A 144 -29.52 3.00 0.22
N ASP A 145 -28.75 2.38 -0.67
CA ASP A 145 -29.26 1.40 -1.62
C ASP A 145 -29.33 -0.04 -1.04
N GLY A 146 -29.13 -0.18 0.29
CA GLY A 146 -29.30 -1.43 1.03
C GLY A 146 -28.02 -2.29 1.17
N PHE A 147 -26.87 -1.78 0.74
CA PHE A 147 -25.59 -2.47 0.93
C PHE A 147 -24.91 -1.97 2.22
N PRO A 148 -24.57 -2.84 3.20
CA PRO A 148 -23.92 -2.43 4.44
C PRO A 148 -22.45 -2.04 4.16
N ALA A 149 -22.24 -0.74 3.87
CA ALA A 149 -20.93 -0.20 3.50
C ALA A 149 -20.47 0.89 4.48
N ARG A 150 -19.15 0.92 4.77
CA ARG A 150 -18.52 2.00 5.54
C ARG A 150 -17.29 2.52 4.81
N ALA A 151 -16.99 3.81 5.01
CA ALA A 151 -15.82 4.45 4.42
C ALA A 151 -14.55 4.25 5.27
N TYR A 152 -13.37 4.28 4.60
CA TYR A 152 -12.07 4.34 5.25
C TYR A 152 -11.10 5.19 4.43
N HIS A 153 -10.61 6.29 5.00
CA HIS A 153 -9.61 7.14 4.34
C HIS A 153 -8.79 7.98 5.34
N GLY A 154 -7.69 8.56 4.88
CA GLY A 154 -6.73 9.26 5.73
C GLY A 154 -7.25 10.49 6.46
N ARG A 155 -8.34 11.12 5.98
CA ARG A 155 -8.94 12.33 6.60
C ARG A 155 -9.97 12.03 7.68
N MET A 156 -10.30 10.76 7.93
CA MET A 156 -11.22 10.37 9.01
C MET A 156 -10.52 10.49 10.37
N ASP A 157 -11.31 10.68 11.40
CA ASP A 157 -10.84 10.59 12.79
C ASP A 157 -10.22 9.21 13.07
N THR A 158 -9.15 9.17 13.87
CA THR A 158 -8.43 7.93 14.14
C THR A 158 -9.28 6.89 14.84
N ARG A 159 -10.20 7.31 15.73
CA ARG A 159 -11.10 6.39 16.45
C ARG A 159 -12.12 5.78 15.49
N GLU A 160 -12.68 6.60 14.59
CA GLU A 160 -13.62 6.13 13.56
C GLU A 160 -12.94 5.17 12.59
N LYS A 161 -11.73 5.49 12.11
CA LYS A 161 -10.93 4.57 11.27
C LYS A 161 -10.73 3.22 11.95
N THR A 162 -10.26 3.24 13.19
CA THR A 162 -10.01 2.01 13.95
C THR A 162 -11.30 1.22 14.17
N ALA A 163 -12.40 1.88 14.50
CA ALA A 163 -13.70 1.25 14.68
C ALA A 163 -14.19 0.59 13.39
N ASN A 164 -14.15 1.30 12.26
CA ASN A 164 -14.56 0.76 10.96
C ASN A 164 -13.68 -0.41 10.52
N GLN A 165 -12.37 -0.32 10.73
CA GLN A 165 -11.44 -1.40 10.41
C GLN A 165 -11.73 -2.66 11.25
N ASN A 166 -11.89 -2.51 12.56
CA ASN A 166 -12.15 -3.64 13.46
C ASN A 166 -13.50 -4.29 13.15
N ALA A 167 -14.54 -3.49 12.92
CA ALA A 167 -15.86 -3.97 12.54
C ALA A 167 -15.85 -4.72 11.20
N PHE A 168 -15.07 -4.26 10.21
CA PHE A 168 -14.88 -4.98 8.94
C PHE A 168 -14.16 -6.31 9.14
N ILE A 169 -13.08 -6.32 9.94
CA ILE A 169 -12.35 -7.56 10.25
C ILE A 169 -13.25 -8.55 10.99
N ALA A 170 -14.05 -8.08 11.94
CA ALA A 170 -15.02 -8.88 12.68
C ALA A 170 -16.20 -9.40 11.84
N GLY A 171 -16.41 -8.83 10.63
CA GLY A 171 -17.52 -9.22 9.74
C GLY A 171 -18.87 -8.57 10.11
N GLU A 172 -18.87 -7.48 10.90
CA GLU A 172 -20.09 -6.74 11.25
C GLU A 172 -20.74 -6.05 10.05
N PHE A 173 -19.96 -5.77 9.02
CA PHE A 173 -20.41 -5.32 7.72
C PHE A 173 -19.49 -5.87 6.61
N GLN A 174 -19.99 -5.89 5.37
CA GLN A 174 -19.32 -6.61 4.29
C GLN A 174 -18.57 -5.73 3.29
N ILE A 175 -18.85 -4.44 3.20
CA ILE A 175 -18.30 -3.59 2.14
C ILE A 175 -17.51 -2.44 2.74
N MET A 176 -16.19 -2.48 2.58
CA MET A 176 -15.31 -1.36 2.91
C MET A 176 -15.05 -0.53 1.67
N VAL A 177 -15.44 0.75 1.68
CA VAL A 177 -15.11 1.70 0.61
C VAL A 177 -13.92 2.54 1.05
N ALA A 178 -12.79 2.41 0.37
CA ALA A 178 -11.54 2.93 0.88
C ALA A 178 -10.72 3.68 -0.17
N THR A 179 -9.81 4.53 0.30
CA THR A 179 -8.66 4.99 -0.50
C THR A 179 -7.47 4.04 -0.26
N SER A 180 -6.35 4.25 -0.97
CA SER A 180 -5.09 3.54 -0.76
C SER A 180 -4.58 3.55 0.69
N ALA A 181 -5.11 4.47 1.54
CA ALA A 181 -4.84 4.48 2.98
C ALA A 181 -5.33 3.23 3.73
N PHE A 182 -6.26 2.47 3.15
CA PHE A 182 -6.74 1.21 3.70
C PHE A 182 -5.85 0.09 3.20
N GLY A 183 -4.96 -0.34 4.06
CA GLY A 183 -4.09 -1.38 3.59
C GLY A 183 -3.04 -1.84 4.59
N MET A 184 -2.22 -0.97 5.10
CA MET A 184 -1.20 -1.35 6.07
C MET A 184 -1.86 -1.89 7.34
N GLY A 185 -1.47 -3.10 7.76
CA GLY A 185 -1.95 -3.72 9.00
C GLY A 185 -3.36 -4.35 8.94
N VAL A 186 -4.00 -4.42 7.77
CA VAL A 186 -5.30 -5.10 7.63
C VAL A 186 -5.08 -6.55 7.20
N ASP A 187 -5.36 -7.49 8.10
CA ASP A 187 -5.31 -8.93 7.82
C ASP A 187 -6.71 -9.56 7.92
N LYS A 188 -7.52 -9.39 6.88
CA LYS A 188 -8.79 -10.10 6.70
C LYS A 188 -8.62 -11.16 5.63
N LYS A 189 -8.70 -12.44 6.02
CA LYS A 189 -8.35 -13.58 5.15
C LYS A 189 -9.46 -13.97 4.18
N ASP A 190 -10.69 -13.58 4.45
CA ASP A 190 -11.91 -13.99 3.76
C ASP A 190 -12.43 -12.94 2.76
N VAL A 191 -11.64 -11.96 2.38
CA VAL A 191 -12.01 -10.99 1.34
C VAL A 191 -12.16 -11.73 0.02
N GLY A 192 -13.39 -11.82 -0.47
CA GLY A 192 -13.73 -12.54 -1.72
C GLY A 192 -13.74 -11.66 -2.96
N MET A 193 -13.73 -10.33 -2.79
CA MET A 193 -13.78 -9.40 -3.92
C MET A 193 -13.04 -8.10 -3.60
N VAL A 194 -12.25 -7.62 -4.57
CA VAL A 194 -11.68 -6.27 -4.58
C VAL A 194 -12.12 -5.56 -5.85
N ILE A 195 -12.71 -4.38 -5.72
CA ILE A 195 -13.21 -3.60 -6.84
C ILE A 195 -12.50 -2.24 -6.85
N HIS A 196 -11.76 -1.96 -7.90
CA HIS A 196 -11.24 -0.63 -8.15
C HIS A 196 -12.30 0.18 -8.89
N TYR A 197 -13.03 0.99 -8.11
CA TYR A 197 -14.01 1.93 -8.67
C TYR A 197 -13.33 3.05 -9.45
N ASP A 198 -12.19 3.50 -8.99
CA ASP A 198 -11.24 4.33 -9.72
C ASP A 198 -9.94 3.54 -9.91
N ILE A 199 -9.21 3.79 -10.99
CA ILE A 199 -7.92 3.13 -11.23
C ILE A 199 -6.89 3.51 -10.15
N SER A 200 -6.02 2.58 -9.82
CA SER A 200 -4.91 2.83 -8.90
C SER A 200 -3.83 3.71 -9.54
N ASP A 201 -3.05 4.41 -8.72
CA ASP A 201 -1.99 5.32 -9.17
C ASP A 201 -0.86 4.62 -9.92
N SER A 202 -0.69 3.31 -9.72
CA SER A 202 0.28 2.49 -10.42
C SER A 202 -0.13 1.01 -10.44
N LEU A 203 0.53 0.22 -11.29
CA LEU A 203 0.32 -1.22 -11.36
C LEU A 203 0.73 -1.91 -10.05
N GLU A 204 1.79 -1.45 -9.42
CA GLU A 204 2.27 -1.98 -8.14
C GLU A 204 1.24 -1.75 -7.02
N ASN A 205 0.68 -0.53 -6.92
CA ASN A 205 -0.41 -0.24 -5.98
C ASN A 205 -1.63 -1.11 -6.26
N TYR A 206 -1.99 -1.25 -7.54
CA TYR A 206 -3.09 -2.13 -7.94
C TYR A 206 -2.87 -3.58 -7.45
N ILE A 207 -1.70 -4.13 -7.66
CA ILE A 207 -1.38 -5.50 -7.23
C ILE A 207 -1.40 -5.63 -5.71
N GLN A 208 -0.89 -4.65 -4.97
CA GLN A 208 -0.95 -4.65 -3.50
C GLN A 208 -2.39 -4.56 -2.98
N GLU A 209 -3.22 -3.71 -3.59
CA GLU A 209 -4.62 -3.53 -3.24
C GLU A 209 -5.45 -4.76 -3.60
N ALA A 210 -5.31 -5.28 -4.82
CA ALA A 210 -5.96 -6.50 -5.27
C ALA A 210 -5.50 -7.73 -4.47
N GLY A 211 -4.23 -7.79 -4.07
CA GLY A 211 -3.65 -8.86 -3.26
C GLY A 211 -4.24 -9.00 -1.85
N ARG A 212 -5.12 -8.08 -1.43
CA ARG A 212 -5.90 -8.23 -0.19
C ARG A 212 -7.02 -9.22 -0.31
N ALA A 213 -7.48 -9.48 -1.53
CA ALA A 213 -8.44 -10.55 -1.82
C ALA A 213 -7.78 -11.93 -1.68
N GLY A 214 -8.57 -12.92 -1.31
CA GLY A 214 -8.17 -14.33 -1.31
C GLY A 214 -6.91 -14.65 -0.52
N ARG A 215 -6.60 -13.97 0.58
CA ARG A 215 -5.45 -14.31 1.43
C ARG A 215 -5.54 -15.73 1.98
N ASN A 216 -6.75 -16.24 2.17
CA ASN A 216 -6.97 -17.66 2.29
C ASN A 216 -6.98 -18.26 0.88
N GLU A 217 -5.98 -19.05 0.52
CA GLU A 217 -5.81 -19.65 -0.81
C GLU A 217 -6.95 -20.56 -1.25
N ARG A 218 -7.81 -20.97 -0.32
CA ARG A 218 -9.03 -21.75 -0.61
C ARG A 218 -10.17 -20.90 -1.15
N ILE A 219 -10.03 -19.56 -1.13
CA ILE A 219 -11.04 -18.63 -1.63
C ILE A 219 -10.65 -18.17 -3.02
N GLU A 220 -11.48 -18.51 -4.00
CA GLU A 220 -11.43 -17.94 -5.34
C GLU A 220 -11.96 -16.50 -5.26
N ALA A 221 -11.05 -15.54 -5.39
CA ALA A 221 -11.35 -14.14 -5.23
C ALA A 221 -11.32 -13.40 -6.57
N GLU A 222 -12.22 -12.45 -6.72
CA GLU A 222 -12.37 -11.65 -7.94
C GLU A 222 -11.83 -10.23 -7.73
N CYS A 223 -11.03 -9.77 -8.68
CA CYS A 223 -10.42 -8.44 -8.68
C CYS A 223 -10.91 -7.68 -9.92
N TYR A 224 -11.76 -6.67 -9.71
CA TYR A 224 -12.34 -5.88 -10.79
C TYR A 224 -11.72 -4.50 -10.89
N VAL A 225 -11.54 -4.03 -12.11
CA VAL A 225 -11.29 -2.60 -12.40
C VAL A 225 -12.47 -2.09 -13.20
N LEU A 226 -13.17 -1.08 -12.68
CA LEU A 226 -14.22 -0.37 -13.41
C LEU A 226 -13.57 0.80 -14.17
N PHE A 227 -13.16 0.54 -15.39
CA PHE A 227 -12.38 1.47 -16.19
C PHE A 227 -13.26 2.43 -16.96
N ASN A 228 -12.93 3.74 -16.89
CA ASN A 228 -13.48 4.79 -17.73
C ASN A 228 -12.32 5.63 -18.30
N GLU A 229 -12.40 6.07 -19.54
CA GLU A 229 -11.37 6.90 -20.17
C GLU A 229 -11.09 8.20 -19.41
N ASP A 230 -12.11 8.80 -18.80
CA ASP A 230 -11.97 9.97 -17.93
C ASP A 230 -11.06 9.73 -16.71
N ASP A 231 -10.90 8.49 -16.26
CA ASP A 231 -10.02 8.17 -15.16
C ASP A 231 -8.55 8.38 -15.56
N LEU A 232 -8.18 8.07 -16.80
CA LEU A 232 -6.84 8.35 -17.35
C LEU A 232 -6.56 9.85 -17.39
N ASN A 233 -7.51 10.66 -17.88
CA ASN A 233 -7.35 12.10 -17.92
C ASN A 233 -7.13 12.71 -16.54
N LYS A 234 -7.88 12.26 -15.54
CA LYS A 234 -7.70 12.67 -14.13
C LYS A 234 -6.33 12.28 -13.59
N HIS A 235 -5.87 11.08 -13.93
CA HIS A 235 -4.56 10.58 -13.53
C HIS A 235 -3.43 11.39 -14.16
N PHE A 236 -3.50 11.71 -15.45
CA PHE A 236 -2.55 12.58 -16.14
C PHE A 236 -2.51 14.00 -15.55
N VAL A 237 -3.66 14.56 -15.18
CA VAL A 237 -3.73 15.87 -14.51
C VAL A 237 -3.01 15.83 -13.16
N LEU A 238 -3.23 14.79 -12.35
CA LEU A 238 -2.56 14.62 -11.05
C LEU A 238 -1.04 14.46 -11.22
N LEU A 239 -0.60 13.63 -12.14
CA LEU A 239 0.83 13.45 -12.45
C LEU A 239 1.51 14.75 -12.90
N ASN A 240 0.80 15.59 -13.66
CA ASN A 240 1.33 16.87 -14.11
C ASN A 240 1.34 17.93 -12.99
N GLN A 241 0.44 17.87 -12.02
CA GLN A 241 0.45 18.75 -10.84
C GLN A 241 1.60 18.47 -9.87
N THR A 242 2.15 17.26 -9.88
CA THR A 242 3.30 16.88 -9.04
C THR A 242 4.66 17.18 -9.71
N LYS A 243 4.67 17.53 -10.99
CA LYS A 243 5.90 17.94 -11.70
C LYS A 243 6.27 19.36 -11.33
N ILE A 244 7.38 19.52 -10.63
CA ILE A 244 7.99 20.83 -10.40
C ILE A 244 8.45 21.37 -11.76
N SER A 245 7.96 22.54 -12.16
CA SER A 245 8.37 23.19 -13.39
C SER A 245 9.80 23.73 -13.26
N PHE A 246 10.51 23.85 -14.38
CA PHE A 246 11.86 24.43 -14.39
C PHE A 246 11.89 25.86 -13.80
N LYS A 247 10.81 26.63 -13.95
CA LYS A 247 10.65 27.96 -13.34
C LYS A 247 10.58 27.91 -11.83
N GLU A 248 9.88 26.92 -11.25
CA GLU A 248 9.78 26.72 -9.81
C GLU A 248 11.11 26.28 -9.23
N ILE A 249 11.87 25.42 -9.94
CA ILE A 249 13.25 25.05 -9.55
C ILE A 249 14.14 26.29 -9.53
N GLN A 250 14.06 27.18 -10.51
CA GLN A 250 14.83 28.42 -10.55
C GLN A 250 14.46 29.41 -9.43
N GLN A 251 13.22 29.38 -8.92
CA GLN A 251 12.82 30.22 -7.78
C GLN A 251 13.35 29.71 -6.45
N VAL A 252 13.53 28.42 -6.28
CA VAL A 252 14.11 27.81 -5.07
C VAL A 252 15.63 27.97 -5.03
N TRP A 253 16.27 28.15 -6.20
CA TRP A 253 17.73 28.26 -6.33
C TRP A 253 18.25 29.68 -6.23
N LYS A 254 17.40 30.69 -6.06
CA LYS A 254 17.76 32.08 -5.75
C LYS A 254 17.71 32.33 -4.26
#